data_73dc494be32a45fe2ce75b1fde999c1a
#
_entry.id   73dc494be32a45fe2ce75b1fde999c1a
#
_cell.length_a   1.000
_cell.length_b   1.000
_cell.length_c   1.000
_cell.angle_alpha   90.00
_cell.angle_beta   90.00
_cell.angle_gamma   90.00
#
_symmetry.space_group_name_H-M   'P 1'
#
loop_
_entity.id
_entity.type
_entity.pdbx_description
1 polymer ?
#
loop_
_entity_poly.entity_id
_entity_poly.type
_entity_poly.pdbx_seq_one_letter_code
_entity_poly.pdbx_strand_id
1 'polypeptide(L)'
;LVAMADYFIKLSGHGLSGFFLNDLDRLHAALVELESAEQPTILLGVTYALMDFAEKFPIQLKHTIVMETGGMKGRREEITRGQLHSFLCERLGVEQIHAEYGMTELQSQAYSKGGGWFSPSTTMKVMLRSPDDPFEIWEEDQYAMRSGAVNIIDLANSDTISFIATDDLARFRSDGSFEITGRMDNCDIRGCSQLAL
;
A
#
# COMPACT_ATOMS: atom_id res chain seq x y z
N LEU A 1 -3.30 8.93 -5.95
CA LEU A 1 -3.77 7.60 -6.39
C LEU A 1 -4.60 7.66 -7.67
N VAL A 2 -5.71 8.45 -7.73
CA VAL A 2 -6.60 8.50 -8.91
C VAL A 2 -5.85 8.93 -10.18
N ALA A 3 -5.06 10.00 -10.12
CA ALA A 3 -4.27 10.48 -11.26
C ALA A 3 -3.22 9.44 -11.72
N MET A 4 -2.59 8.75 -10.79
CA MET A 4 -1.64 7.67 -11.08
C MET A 4 -2.34 6.48 -11.76
N ALA A 5 -3.48 6.05 -11.23
CA ALA A 5 -4.26 4.97 -11.82
C ALA A 5 -4.77 5.33 -13.24
N ASP A 6 -5.26 6.56 -13.44
CA ASP A 6 -5.69 7.05 -14.77
C ASP A 6 -4.53 7.04 -15.77
N TYR A 7 -3.33 7.44 -15.35
CA TYR A 7 -2.14 7.38 -16.19
C TYR A 7 -1.80 5.93 -16.58
N PHE A 8 -1.83 4.98 -15.64
CA PHE A 8 -1.57 3.57 -15.94
C PHE A 8 -2.63 2.94 -16.83
N ILE A 9 -3.92 3.28 -16.65
CA ILE A 9 -5.01 2.85 -17.52
C ILE A 9 -4.74 3.31 -18.96
N LYS A 10 -4.39 4.58 -19.15
CA LYS A 10 -4.06 5.13 -20.49
C LYS A 10 -2.82 4.49 -21.08
N LEU A 11 -1.78 4.28 -20.28
CA LEU A 11 -0.53 3.67 -20.72
C LEU A 11 -0.71 2.21 -21.14
N SER A 12 -1.58 1.46 -20.46
CA SER A 12 -1.86 0.06 -20.79
C SER A 12 -2.48 -0.10 -22.17
N GLY A 13 -3.28 0.86 -22.62
CA GLY A 13 -4.01 0.82 -23.90
C GLY A 13 -5.01 -0.34 -24.02
N HIS A 14 -5.24 -1.11 -22.94
CA HIS A 14 -6.10 -2.30 -22.97
C HIS A 14 -7.57 -1.93 -22.72
N GLY A 15 -8.49 -2.48 -23.53
CA GLY A 15 -9.91 -2.11 -23.50
C GLY A 15 -10.63 -2.45 -22.19
N LEU A 16 -10.11 -3.39 -21.38
CA LEU A 16 -10.66 -3.75 -20.07
C LEU A 16 -9.99 -2.99 -18.91
N SER A 17 -8.98 -2.17 -19.18
CA SER A 17 -8.41 -1.31 -18.14
C SER A 17 -9.36 -0.16 -17.83
N GLY A 18 -9.60 0.10 -16.54
CA GLY A 18 -10.51 1.19 -16.15
C GLY A 18 -10.77 1.26 -14.65
N PHE A 19 -11.57 2.24 -14.28
CA PHE A 19 -12.13 2.35 -12.95
C PHE A 19 -13.45 1.58 -12.87
N PHE A 20 -13.55 0.70 -11.89
CA PHE A 20 -14.76 -0.11 -11.67
C PHE A 20 -15.60 0.40 -10.51
N LEU A 21 -14.98 1.12 -9.56
CA LEU A 21 -15.66 1.70 -8.40
C LEU A 21 -16.54 0.68 -7.65
N ASN A 22 -17.86 0.86 -7.72
CA ASN A 22 -18.85 -0.01 -7.07
C ASN A 22 -19.42 -1.09 -8.00
N ASP A 23 -19.00 -1.14 -9.27
CA ASP A 23 -19.45 -2.13 -10.25
C ASP A 23 -18.62 -3.42 -10.16
N LEU A 24 -18.81 -4.14 -9.05
CA LEU A 24 -18.06 -5.36 -8.76
C LEU A 24 -18.37 -6.50 -9.74
N ASP A 25 -19.57 -6.53 -10.31
CA ASP A 25 -19.97 -7.54 -11.31
C ASP A 25 -19.21 -7.34 -12.61
N ARG A 26 -19.07 -6.10 -13.07
CA ARG A 26 -18.24 -5.76 -14.24
C ARG A 26 -16.75 -6.01 -13.97
N LEU A 27 -16.25 -5.70 -12.78
CA LEU A 27 -14.87 -6.03 -12.38
C LEU A 27 -14.61 -7.52 -12.45
N HIS A 28 -15.52 -8.33 -11.89
CA HIS A 28 -15.41 -9.79 -11.92
C HIS A 28 -15.39 -10.32 -13.36
N ALA A 29 -16.30 -9.86 -14.23
CA ALA A 29 -16.34 -10.27 -15.64
C ALA A 29 -15.02 -9.93 -16.37
N ALA A 30 -14.49 -8.72 -16.14
CA ALA A 30 -13.22 -8.31 -16.73
C ALA A 30 -12.05 -9.19 -16.27
N LEU A 31 -11.96 -9.50 -14.96
CA LEU A 31 -10.91 -10.37 -14.43
C LEU A 31 -11.00 -11.80 -14.97
N VAL A 32 -12.20 -12.36 -15.09
CA VAL A 32 -12.40 -13.70 -15.70
C VAL A 32 -11.90 -13.73 -17.14
N GLU A 33 -12.22 -12.69 -17.92
CA GLU A 33 -11.76 -12.58 -19.32
C GLU A 33 -10.24 -12.45 -19.40
N LEU A 34 -9.63 -11.59 -18.58
CA LEU A 34 -8.17 -11.37 -18.54
C LEU A 34 -7.42 -12.61 -18.09
N GLU A 35 -7.89 -13.32 -17.06
CA GLU A 35 -7.29 -14.58 -16.59
C GLU A 35 -7.40 -15.68 -17.65
N SER A 36 -8.55 -15.78 -18.36
CA SER A 36 -8.74 -16.75 -19.45
C SER A 36 -7.81 -16.49 -20.64
N ALA A 37 -7.44 -15.24 -20.85
CA ALA A 37 -6.48 -14.81 -21.88
C ALA A 37 -5.02 -14.85 -21.41
N GLU A 38 -4.75 -15.27 -20.17
CA GLU A 38 -3.43 -15.23 -19.54
C GLU A 38 -2.79 -13.81 -19.58
N GLN A 39 -3.63 -12.77 -19.54
CA GLN A 39 -3.19 -11.39 -19.66
C GLN A 39 -2.59 -10.90 -18.33
N PRO A 40 -1.30 -10.48 -18.29
CA PRO A 40 -0.73 -9.87 -17.11
C PRO A 40 -1.53 -8.64 -16.68
N THR A 41 -2.03 -8.66 -15.46
CA THR A 41 -2.99 -7.67 -14.95
C THR A 41 -2.55 -7.16 -13.58
N ILE A 42 -2.89 -5.91 -13.26
CA ILE A 42 -2.77 -5.35 -11.91
C ILE A 42 -4.18 -4.97 -11.43
N LEU A 43 -4.62 -5.59 -10.35
CA LEU A 43 -5.81 -5.20 -9.61
C LEU A 43 -5.39 -4.30 -8.43
N LEU A 44 -5.57 -3.00 -8.59
CA LEU A 44 -5.27 -2.01 -7.56
C LEU A 44 -6.56 -1.56 -6.87
N GLY A 45 -6.62 -1.66 -5.56
CA GLY A 45 -7.79 -1.25 -4.81
C GLY A 45 -7.50 -0.79 -3.39
N VAL A 46 -8.41 0.01 -2.85
CA VAL A 46 -8.40 0.32 -1.42
C VAL A 46 -8.81 -0.92 -0.64
N THR A 47 -8.23 -1.09 0.54
CA THR A 47 -8.33 -2.29 1.37
C THR A 47 -9.77 -2.81 1.51
N TYR A 48 -10.70 -1.96 1.94
CA TYR A 48 -12.09 -2.37 2.14
C TYR A 48 -12.79 -2.81 0.83
N ALA A 49 -12.46 -2.16 -0.30
CA ALA A 49 -13.07 -2.50 -1.58
C ALA A 49 -12.57 -3.84 -2.14
N LEU A 50 -11.29 -4.15 -1.93
CA LEU A 50 -10.75 -5.48 -2.27
C LEU A 50 -11.39 -6.57 -1.41
N MET A 51 -11.66 -6.30 -0.13
CA MET A 51 -12.37 -7.24 0.73
C MET A 51 -13.81 -7.45 0.26
N ASP A 52 -14.56 -6.37 -0.04
CA ASP A 52 -15.93 -6.45 -0.56
C ASP A 52 -15.98 -7.28 -1.85
N PHE A 53 -15.03 -7.06 -2.74
CA PHE A 53 -14.90 -7.84 -3.98
C PHE A 53 -14.60 -9.31 -3.69
N ALA A 54 -13.58 -9.61 -2.88
CA ALA A 54 -13.16 -10.96 -2.56
C ALA A 54 -14.23 -11.77 -1.81
N GLU A 55 -15.05 -11.12 -0.97
CA GLU A 55 -16.19 -11.76 -0.32
C GLU A 55 -17.27 -12.16 -1.34
N LYS A 56 -17.62 -11.24 -2.24
CA LYS A 56 -18.68 -11.46 -3.24
C LYS A 56 -18.26 -12.44 -4.33
N PHE A 57 -16.99 -12.36 -4.79
CA PHE A 57 -16.48 -13.10 -5.92
C PHE A 57 -15.16 -13.82 -5.60
N PRO A 58 -15.19 -14.99 -4.92
CA PRO A 58 -14.01 -15.83 -4.84
C PRO A 58 -13.56 -16.25 -6.24
N ILE A 59 -12.28 -16.00 -6.57
CA ILE A 59 -11.73 -16.26 -7.91
C ILE A 59 -10.26 -16.70 -7.77
N GLN A 60 -9.77 -17.45 -8.75
CA GLN A 60 -8.36 -17.86 -8.82
C GLN A 60 -7.63 -16.98 -9.82
N LEU A 61 -6.81 -16.06 -9.31
CA LEU A 61 -6.04 -15.10 -10.09
C LEU A 61 -4.59 -15.59 -10.21
N LYS A 62 -4.19 -16.08 -11.38
CA LYS A 62 -2.84 -16.59 -11.65
C LYS A 62 -1.98 -15.59 -12.41
N HIS A 63 -2.61 -14.73 -13.18
CA HIS A 63 -1.94 -13.75 -14.04
C HIS A 63 -2.14 -12.31 -13.54
N THR A 64 -2.72 -12.15 -12.34
CA THR A 64 -3.06 -10.87 -11.74
C THR A 64 -2.24 -10.60 -10.47
N ILE A 65 -1.55 -9.46 -10.43
CA ILE A 65 -0.99 -8.89 -9.21
C ILE A 65 -2.10 -8.15 -8.49
N VAL A 66 -2.41 -8.56 -7.26
CA VAL A 66 -3.34 -7.84 -6.39
C VAL A 66 -2.55 -6.90 -5.50
N MET A 67 -2.86 -5.61 -5.57
CA MET A 67 -2.19 -4.55 -4.81
C MET A 67 -3.21 -3.76 -4.00
N GLU A 68 -3.01 -3.76 -2.68
CA GLU A 68 -3.82 -2.95 -1.77
C GLU A 68 -3.15 -1.60 -1.47
N THR A 69 -3.96 -0.60 -1.22
CA THR A 69 -3.51 0.71 -0.75
C THR A 69 -4.51 1.31 0.23
N GLY A 70 -4.03 2.12 1.17
CA GLY A 70 -4.88 2.73 2.19
C GLY A 70 -5.26 1.75 3.29
N GLY A 71 -6.43 1.93 3.91
CA GLY A 71 -6.91 1.14 5.03
C GLY A 71 -8.43 1.01 5.02
N MET A 72 -9.01 0.56 6.14
CA MET A 72 -10.46 0.35 6.27
C MET A 72 -11.27 1.65 6.23
N LYS A 73 -10.65 2.79 6.54
CA LYS A 73 -11.28 4.13 6.54
C LYS A 73 -12.59 4.19 7.34
N GLY A 74 -12.67 3.42 8.45
CA GLY A 74 -13.87 3.33 9.29
C GLY A 74 -15.07 2.64 8.64
N ARG A 75 -14.92 1.98 7.48
CA ARG A 75 -16.01 1.26 6.80
C ARG A 75 -16.17 -0.18 7.26
N ARG A 76 -15.12 -0.75 7.84
CA ARG A 76 -15.08 -2.10 8.41
C ARG A 76 -14.32 -2.09 9.73
N GLU A 77 -14.50 -3.15 10.50
CA GLU A 77 -13.67 -3.41 11.67
C GLU A 77 -12.20 -3.51 11.26
N GLU A 78 -11.33 -2.91 12.08
CA GLU A 78 -9.90 -2.94 11.85
C GLU A 78 -9.36 -4.35 12.08
N ILE A 79 -8.60 -4.84 11.14
CA ILE A 79 -7.92 -6.13 11.20
C ILE A 79 -6.43 -5.92 10.94
N THR A 80 -5.61 -6.85 11.39
CA THR A 80 -4.18 -6.79 11.11
C THR A 80 -3.89 -6.99 9.63
N ARG A 81 -2.77 -6.46 9.14
CA ARG A 81 -2.33 -6.69 7.75
C ARG A 81 -2.19 -8.19 7.44
N GLY A 82 -1.68 -8.97 8.39
CA GLY A 82 -1.56 -10.42 8.21
C GLY A 82 -2.91 -11.10 8.01
N GLN A 83 -3.93 -10.75 8.77
CA GLN A 83 -5.29 -11.27 8.60
C GLN A 83 -5.89 -10.84 7.26
N LEU A 84 -5.72 -9.57 6.88
CA LEU A 84 -6.17 -9.06 5.58
C LEU A 84 -5.52 -9.84 4.42
N HIS A 85 -4.20 -9.94 4.42
CA HIS A 85 -3.48 -10.61 3.33
C HIS A 85 -3.83 -12.09 3.25
N SER A 86 -3.95 -12.78 4.40
CA SER A 86 -4.39 -14.19 4.42
C SER A 86 -5.78 -14.36 3.82
N PHE A 87 -6.72 -13.50 4.21
CA PHE A 87 -8.08 -13.50 3.66
C PHE A 87 -8.09 -13.27 2.14
N LEU A 88 -7.39 -12.23 1.67
CA LEU A 88 -7.35 -11.91 0.24
C LEU A 88 -6.64 -12.99 -0.58
N CYS A 89 -5.55 -13.58 -0.07
CA CYS A 89 -4.86 -14.69 -0.72
C CYS A 89 -5.78 -15.90 -0.88
N GLU A 90 -6.49 -16.29 0.19
CA GLU A 90 -7.42 -17.42 0.16
C GLU A 90 -8.57 -17.19 -0.84
N ARG A 91 -9.16 -15.99 -0.82
CA ARG A 91 -10.34 -15.68 -1.64
C ARG A 91 -10.02 -15.41 -3.10
N LEU A 92 -8.87 -14.82 -3.39
CA LEU A 92 -8.46 -14.45 -4.74
C LEU A 92 -7.47 -15.44 -5.37
N GLY A 93 -7.05 -16.46 -4.64
CA GLY A 93 -6.17 -17.51 -5.14
C GLY A 93 -4.77 -17.02 -5.53
N VAL A 94 -4.28 -15.95 -4.92
CA VAL A 94 -2.95 -15.42 -5.15
C VAL A 94 -1.99 -15.85 -4.03
N GLU A 95 -0.70 -15.98 -4.34
CA GLU A 95 0.31 -16.36 -3.34
C GLU A 95 0.62 -15.24 -2.35
N GLN A 96 0.49 -13.98 -2.78
CA GLN A 96 0.80 -12.82 -1.96
C GLN A 96 0.00 -11.59 -2.39
N ILE A 97 -0.21 -10.69 -1.45
CA ILE A 97 -0.80 -9.39 -1.68
C ILE A 97 0.30 -8.34 -1.69
N HIS A 98 0.38 -7.57 -2.75
CA HIS A 98 1.22 -6.41 -2.85
C HIS A 98 0.58 -5.22 -2.13
N ALA A 99 1.38 -4.25 -1.72
CA ALA A 99 0.87 -3.05 -1.06
C ALA A 99 1.61 -1.80 -1.53
N GLU A 100 0.93 -0.68 -1.52
CA GLU A 100 1.49 0.64 -1.79
C GLU A 100 1.44 1.48 -0.52
N TYR A 101 2.57 2.10 -0.16
CA TYR A 101 2.66 3.12 0.87
C TYR A 101 2.85 4.49 0.21
N GLY A 102 1.90 5.35 0.45
CA GLY A 102 1.90 6.72 -0.04
C GLY A 102 0.88 7.56 0.73
N MET A 103 0.94 8.86 0.51
CA MET A 103 -0.01 9.83 1.06
C MET A 103 -0.17 10.99 0.10
N THR A 104 -1.17 11.85 0.32
CA THR A 104 -1.47 12.98 -0.55
C THR A 104 -0.29 13.95 -0.67
N GLU A 105 0.48 14.05 0.39
CA GLU A 105 1.64 14.92 0.53
C GLU A 105 2.88 14.45 -0.22
N LEU A 106 2.90 13.19 -0.72
CA LEU A 106 4.02 12.60 -1.44
C LEU A 106 3.77 12.51 -2.94
N GLN A 107 4.81 12.71 -3.74
CA GLN A 107 4.85 12.40 -5.18
C GLN A 107 5.48 11.04 -5.44
N SER A 108 6.31 10.56 -4.51
CA SER A 108 6.91 9.23 -4.54
C SER A 108 6.12 8.24 -3.68
N GLN A 109 6.21 6.95 -4.01
CA GLN A 109 5.60 5.86 -3.25
C GLN A 109 6.65 4.82 -2.86
N ALA A 110 6.32 3.99 -1.87
CA ALA A 110 7.03 2.76 -1.58
C ALA A 110 6.11 1.56 -1.81
N TYR A 111 6.69 0.46 -2.27
CA TYR A 111 5.94 -0.73 -2.65
C TYR A 111 6.40 -1.96 -1.90
N SER A 112 5.43 -2.76 -1.46
CA SER A 112 5.64 -4.09 -0.87
C SER A 112 5.24 -5.17 -1.87
N LYS A 113 6.13 -6.13 -2.08
CA LYS A 113 5.84 -7.34 -2.87
C LYS A 113 5.18 -8.44 -2.04
N GLY A 114 4.91 -8.17 -0.77
CA GLY A 114 4.28 -9.09 0.18
C GLY A 114 4.80 -8.89 1.60
N GLY A 115 4.05 -9.38 2.59
CA GLY A 115 4.44 -9.34 4.00
C GLY A 115 4.54 -7.95 4.63
N GLY A 116 4.09 -6.90 3.95
CA GLY A 116 4.07 -5.53 4.48
C GLY A 116 5.44 -4.83 4.56
N TRP A 117 6.48 -5.39 3.92
CA TRP A 117 7.80 -4.76 3.83
C TRP A 117 7.89 -3.93 2.56
N PHE A 118 8.07 -2.63 2.73
CA PHE A 118 8.08 -1.65 1.66
C PHE A 118 9.49 -1.29 1.23
N SER A 119 9.71 -1.25 -0.08
CA SER A 119 10.91 -0.69 -0.69
C SER A 119 10.58 0.69 -1.22
N PRO A 120 11.26 1.76 -0.78
CA PRO A 120 11.03 3.10 -1.29
C PRO A 120 11.45 3.20 -2.76
N SER A 121 10.78 4.09 -3.51
CA SER A 121 11.21 4.45 -4.87
C SER A 121 12.57 5.16 -4.84
N THR A 122 13.25 5.24 -5.98
CA THR A 122 14.58 5.87 -6.09
C THR A 122 14.60 7.36 -5.74
N THR A 123 13.44 8.01 -5.75
CA THR A 123 13.27 9.43 -5.39
C THR A 123 12.85 9.64 -3.94
N MET A 124 12.60 8.54 -3.19
CA MET A 124 12.18 8.58 -1.80
C MET A 124 13.27 8.03 -0.87
N LYS A 125 13.61 8.76 0.17
CA LYS A 125 14.38 8.25 1.31
C LYS A 125 13.51 8.29 2.56
N VAL A 126 13.47 7.15 3.27
CA VAL A 126 12.79 7.02 4.56
C VAL A 126 13.85 6.99 5.64
N MET A 127 13.63 7.73 6.72
CA MET A 127 14.49 7.80 7.88
C MET A 127 13.64 7.67 9.14
N LEU A 128 14.24 7.27 10.25
CA LEU A 128 13.58 7.22 11.54
C LEU A 128 14.08 8.33 12.46
N ARG A 129 13.17 8.83 13.28
CA ARG A 129 13.48 9.73 14.40
C ARG A 129 12.91 9.16 15.70
N SER A 130 13.40 9.68 16.80
CA SER A 130 12.81 9.41 18.12
C SER A 130 11.33 9.81 18.14
N PRO A 131 10.42 8.96 18.65
CA PRO A 131 9.04 9.38 18.87
C PRO A 131 8.89 10.46 19.93
N ASP A 132 9.86 10.56 20.85
CA ASP A 132 9.83 11.48 22.00
C ASP A 132 10.49 12.82 21.69
N ASP A 133 11.44 12.85 20.71
CA ASP A 133 12.15 14.07 20.30
C ASP A 133 12.16 14.18 18.77
N PRO A 134 11.41 15.12 18.18
CA PRO A 134 11.34 15.28 16.72
C PRO A 134 12.66 15.70 16.06
N PHE A 135 13.62 16.20 16.83
CA PHE A 135 14.94 16.63 16.32
C PHE A 135 16.00 15.54 16.42
N GLU A 136 15.73 14.45 17.16
CA GLU A 136 16.63 13.30 17.25
C GLU A 136 16.42 12.36 16.06
N ILE A 137 17.17 12.57 14.99
CA ILE A 137 17.19 11.66 13.84
C ILE A 137 18.16 10.52 14.14
N TRP A 138 17.71 9.30 13.96
CA TRP A 138 18.52 8.11 14.21
C TRP A 138 19.41 7.80 13.00
N GLU A 139 20.62 7.33 13.28
CA GLU A 139 21.53 6.79 12.27
C GLU A 139 21.07 5.38 11.85
N GLU A 140 21.48 4.94 10.65
CA GLU A 140 20.99 3.68 10.07
C GLU A 140 21.35 2.44 10.92
N ASP A 141 22.47 2.47 11.65
CA ASP A 141 22.86 1.41 12.60
C ASP A 141 21.96 1.33 13.84
N GLN A 142 21.24 2.41 14.15
CA GLN A 142 20.26 2.47 15.26
C GLN A 142 18.88 1.94 14.88
N TYR A 143 18.60 1.70 13.60
CA TYR A 143 17.31 1.21 13.13
C TYR A 143 17.03 -0.24 13.54
N ALA A 144 18.06 -1.01 13.80
CA ALA A 144 17.90 -2.42 14.11
C ALA A 144 17.05 -2.62 15.37
N MET A 145 15.91 -3.32 15.19
CA MET A 145 14.96 -3.72 16.25
C MET A 145 14.24 -2.56 16.98
N ARG A 146 14.31 -1.33 16.46
CA ARG A 146 13.58 -0.19 17.01
C ARG A 146 12.45 0.23 16.06
N SER A 147 11.31 0.62 16.63
CA SER A 147 10.26 1.32 15.91
C SER A 147 10.42 2.81 16.18
N GLY A 148 10.57 3.59 15.12
CA GLY A 148 10.73 5.05 15.20
C GLY A 148 9.71 5.77 14.33
N ALA A 149 9.53 7.07 14.60
CA ALA A 149 8.67 7.89 13.79
C ALA A 149 9.30 8.20 12.42
N VAL A 150 8.50 8.15 11.37
CA VAL A 150 8.97 8.22 10.00
C VAL A 150 9.18 9.66 9.54
N ASN A 151 10.37 9.95 9.03
CA ASN A 151 10.65 11.11 8.21
C ASN A 151 10.87 10.68 6.76
N ILE A 152 10.36 11.46 5.81
CA ILE A 152 10.50 11.19 4.38
C ILE A 152 11.17 12.36 3.70
N ILE A 153 12.17 12.04 2.84
CA ILE A 153 12.69 12.94 1.83
C ILE A 153 12.14 12.46 0.49
N ASP A 154 11.37 13.31 -0.17
CA ASP A 154 10.76 13.04 -1.48
C ASP A 154 11.29 14.00 -2.53
N LEU A 155 12.29 13.55 -3.32
CA LEU A 155 12.94 14.37 -4.33
C LEU A 155 12.05 14.60 -5.57
N ALA A 156 11.01 13.80 -5.77
CA ALA A 156 10.02 14.06 -6.81
C ALA A 156 9.08 15.21 -6.44
N ASN A 157 9.00 15.57 -5.16
CA ASN A 157 8.14 16.63 -4.64
C ASN A 157 8.89 17.97 -4.44
N SER A 158 9.66 18.38 -5.44
CA SER A 158 10.49 19.60 -5.38
C SER A 158 9.68 20.90 -5.36
N ASP A 159 8.47 20.87 -5.93
CA ASP A 159 7.66 22.08 -6.14
C ASP A 159 6.78 22.44 -4.94
N THR A 160 6.63 21.53 -3.97
CA THR A 160 5.83 21.77 -2.76
C THR A 160 6.65 21.48 -1.49
N ILE A 161 6.63 20.26 -0.95
CA ILE A 161 7.31 19.90 0.30
C ILE A 161 8.12 18.61 0.08
N SER A 162 9.46 18.74 0.01
CA SER A 162 10.36 17.61 -0.14
C SER A 162 10.66 16.87 1.17
N PHE A 163 10.43 17.49 2.33
CA PHE A 163 10.79 16.97 3.66
C PHE A 163 9.53 16.89 4.52
N ILE A 164 9.16 15.67 4.91
CA ILE A 164 7.93 15.44 5.67
C ILE A 164 8.25 14.61 6.92
N ALA A 165 7.88 15.13 8.08
CA ALA A 165 7.79 14.38 9.33
C ALA A 165 6.38 13.84 9.46
N THR A 166 6.23 12.52 9.39
CA THR A 166 4.93 11.85 9.49
C THR A 166 4.66 11.44 10.94
N ASP A 167 3.43 11.03 11.21
CA ASP A 167 3.06 10.40 12.48
C ASP A 167 3.13 8.86 12.41
N ASP A 168 3.52 8.30 11.28
CA ASP A 168 3.66 6.86 11.13
C ASP A 168 4.89 6.36 11.88
N LEU A 169 4.77 5.18 12.50
CA LEU A 169 5.87 4.45 13.11
C LEU A 169 6.32 3.35 12.16
N ALA A 170 7.62 3.18 12.03
CA ALA A 170 8.19 2.12 11.19
C ALA A 170 9.41 1.47 11.83
N ARG A 171 9.74 0.27 11.33
CA ARG A 171 11.01 -0.41 11.58
C ARG A 171 11.66 -0.82 10.26
N PHE A 172 12.97 -0.98 10.27
CA PHE A 172 13.75 -1.35 9.09
C PHE A 172 14.31 -2.77 9.17
N ARG A 173 14.53 -3.35 8.00
CA ARG A 173 15.41 -4.49 7.79
C ARG A 173 16.78 -4.04 7.31
N SER A 174 17.76 -4.96 7.38
CA SER A 174 19.13 -4.73 6.88
C SER A 174 19.23 -4.50 5.38
N ASP A 175 18.21 -4.85 4.60
CA ASP A 175 18.12 -4.61 3.16
C ASP A 175 17.57 -3.21 2.81
N GLY A 176 17.29 -2.37 3.81
CA GLY A 176 16.71 -1.04 3.64
C GLY A 176 15.19 -1.01 3.43
N SER A 177 14.53 -2.16 3.42
CA SER A 177 13.07 -2.19 3.43
C SER A 177 12.52 -1.83 4.81
N PHE A 178 11.33 -1.22 4.84
CA PHE A 178 10.67 -0.82 6.07
C PHE A 178 9.25 -1.37 6.17
N GLU A 179 8.77 -1.52 7.38
CA GLU A 179 7.40 -1.90 7.69
C GLU A 179 6.76 -0.83 8.57
N ILE A 180 5.54 -0.41 8.23
CA ILE A 180 4.74 0.46 9.09
C ILE A 180 4.19 -0.38 10.24
N THR A 181 4.54 -0.01 11.47
CA THR A 181 4.18 -0.72 12.70
C THR A 181 3.03 -0.07 13.45
N GLY A 182 2.62 1.15 13.08
CA GLY A 182 1.53 1.88 13.72
C GLY A 182 1.63 3.38 13.48
N ARG A 183 1.01 4.12 14.38
CA ARG A 183 1.10 5.59 14.45
C ARG A 183 1.41 6.03 15.86
N MET A 184 1.94 7.25 15.99
CA MET A 184 2.12 7.88 17.29
C MET A 184 0.76 8.13 17.96
N ASP A 185 0.69 7.97 19.27
CA ASP A 185 -0.50 8.27 20.07
C ASP A 185 -0.92 9.74 19.88
N ASN A 186 -2.23 9.98 19.89
CA ASN A 186 -2.89 11.28 19.68
C ASN A 186 -2.90 11.81 18.24
N CYS A 187 -2.56 11.00 17.25
CA CYS A 187 -2.69 11.37 15.85
C CYS A 187 -4.07 11.01 15.28
N ASP A 188 -4.50 11.78 14.28
CA ASP A 188 -5.70 11.44 13.52
C ASP A 188 -5.57 10.06 12.86
N ILE A 189 -6.64 9.26 12.93
CA ILE A 189 -6.69 7.94 12.30
C ILE A 189 -6.70 8.11 10.79
N ARG A 190 -5.63 7.65 10.12
CA ARG A 190 -5.49 7.64 8.65
C ARG A 190 -5.28 6.23 8.12
N GLY A 191 -5.67 6.01 6.85
CA GLY A 191 -5.84 4.68 6.27
C GLY A 191 -4.67 3.70 6.36
N CYS A 192 -3.43 4.10 6.05
CA CYS A 192 -2.32 3.15 5.90
C CYS A 192 -1.77 2.58 7.21
N SER A 193 -1.92 3.30 8.32
CA SER A 193 -1.36 2.91 9.62
C SER A 193 -2.27 1.97 10.43
N GLN A 194 -3.54 1.90 10.10
CA GLN A 194 -4.51 1.04 10.80
C GLN A 194 -4.28 -0.47 10.58
N LEU A 195 -3.51 -0.84 9.56
CA LEU A 195 -3.19 -2.24 9.27
C LEU A 195 -1.94 -2.77 10.02
N ALA A 196 -1.36 -1.97 10.90
CA ALA A 196 -0.11 -2.30 11.59
C ALA A 196 -0.31 -2.96 12.97
N LEU A 197 -1.53 -3.07 13.48
CA LEU A 197 -1.85 -3.70 14.76
C LEU A 197 -1.98 -5.21 14.65
#